data_703822dca37dab6cf12b01b6e42901dd
#
_entry.id   703822dca37dab6cf12b01b6e42901dd
#
_cell.length_a   1.000
_cell.length_b   1.000
_cell.length_c   1.000
_cell.angle_alpha   90.00
_cell.angle_beta   90.00
_cell.angle_gamma   90.00
#
_symmetry.space_group_name_H-M   'P 1'
#
loop_
_entity.id
_entity.type
_entity.pdbx_description
1 polymer ?
#
loop_
_entity_poly.entity_id
_entity_poly.type
_entity_poly.pdbx_seq_one_letter_code
_entity_poly.pdbx_strand_id
1 'polypeptide(L)'
;MTVSDEIRARYEESEQVAVFEWAELARAEFPELEYLNASLNGVRLPIGLAVKAKRLGMRKGHPDLNLPVPRHGYHGLYIEMKPITRGKKEPKKPRLEKDQRRWRDFLIIQGYCCLKCHGKDEAINIITNYLGGGCDAHTR
;
A
#
# COMPACT_ATOMS: atom_id res chain seq x y z
N MET A 1 -4.40 -23.45 1.03
CA MET A 1 -4.07 -22.40 0.07
C MET A 1 -3.85 -23.00 -1.29
N THR A 2 -4.43 -22.42 -2.32
CA THR A 2 -4.29 -22.91 -3.68
C THR A 2 -3.00 -22.38 -4.33
N VAL A 3 -2.54 -23.07 -5.39
CA VAL A 3 -1.39 -22.60 -6.19
C VAL A 3 -1.67 -21.21 -6.77
N SER A 4 -2.91 -20.90 -7.11
CA SER A 4 -3.30 -19.59 -7.62
C SER A 4 -3.15 -18.48 -6.56
N ASP A 5 -3.43 -18.79 -5.29
CA ASP A 5 -3.23 -17.83 -4.20
C ASP A 5 -1.74 -17.55 -3.98
N GLU A 6 -0.90 -18.57 -4.08
CA GLU A 6 0.55 -18.42 -3.97
C GLU A 6 1.13 -17.59 -5.11
N ILE A 7 0.70 -17.84 -6.34
CA ILE A 7 1.11 -17.07 -7.51
C ILE A 7 0.70 -15.61 -7.34
N ARG A 8 -0.52 -15.36 -6.89
CA ARG A 8 -1.01 -14.00 -6.65
C ARG A 8 -0.18 -13.28 -5.59
N ALA A 9 0.11 -13.93 -4.47
CA ALA A 9 0.93 -13.37 -3.40
C ALA A 9 2.32 -12.98 -3.91
N ARG A 10 2.96 -13.82 -4.75
CA ARG A 10 4.24 -13.52 -5.36
C ARG A 10 4.17 -12.32 -6.30
N TYR A 11 3.08 -12.17 -7.06
CA TYR A 11 2.88 -11.01 -7.93
C TYR A 11 2.73 -9.72 -7.12
N GLU A 12 1.95 -9.74 -6.05
CA GLU A 12 1.78 -8.60 -5.16
C GLU A 12 3.11 -8.18 -4.54
N GLU A 13 3.89 -9.15 -4.05
CA GLU A 13 5.21 -8.90 -3.49
C GLU A 13 6.17 -8.33 -4.53
N SER A 14 6.20 -8.86 -5.74
CA SER A 14 7.08 -8.38 -6.79
C SER A 14 6.75 -6.95 -7.24
N GLU A 15 5.48 -6.59 -7.28
CA GLU A 15 5.06 -5.22 -7.59
C GLU A 15 5.49 -4.24 -6.48
N GLN A 16 5.33 -4.64 -5.23
CA GLN A 16 5.77 -3.82 -4.10
C GLN A 16 7.31 -3.68 -4.06
N VAL A 17 8.04 -4.76 -4.28
CA VAL A 17 9.51 -4.71 -4.38
C VAL A 17 9.93 -3.73 -5.48
N ALA A 18 9.26 -3.76 -6.62
CA ALA A 18 9.57 -2.86 -7.73
C ALA A 18 9.36 -1.38 -7.37
N VAL A 19 8.35 -1.07 -6.54
CA VAL A 19 8.15 0.29 -6.04
C VAL A 19 9.36 0.75 -5.21
N PHE A 20 9.87 -0.10 -4.33
CA PHE A 20 11.03 0.22 -3.49
C PHE A 20 12.33 0.29 -4.29
N GLU A 21 12.50 -0.53 -5.31
CA GLU A 21 13.63 -0.44 -6.23
C GLU A 21 13.62 0.91 -6.97
N TRP A 22 12.46 1.31 -7.48
CA TRP A 22 12.28 2.63 -8.07
C TRP A 22 12.59 3.74 -7.07
N ALA A 23 12.09 3.62 -5.85
CA ALA A 23 12.29 4.63 -4.81
C ALA A 23 13.78 4.85 -4.51
N GLU A 24 14.58 3.79 -4.47
CA GLU A 24 16.03 3.91 -4.28
C GLU A 24 16.68 4.75 -5.39
N LEU A 25 16.29 4.53 -6.64
CA LEU A 25 16.82 5.29 -7.77
C LEU A 25 16.30 6.74 -7.79
N ALA A 26 15.05 6.94 -7.39
CA ALA A 26 14.40 8.25 -7.43
C ALA A 26 14.75 9.15 -6.24
N ARG A 27 15.50 8.66 -5.26
CA ARG A 27 15.93 9.44 -4.10
C ARG A 27 16.78 10.66 -4.47
N ALA A 28 17.46 10.61 -5.60
CA ALA A 28 18.23 11.76 -6.10
C ALA A 28 17.30 12.93 -6.43
N GLU A 29 16.11 12.66 -6.93
CA GLU A 29 15.10 13.67 -7.25
C GLU A 29 14.17 13.96 -6.06
N PHE A 30 13.79 12.90 -5.34
CA PHE A 30 12.89 12.99 -4.19
C PHE A 30 13.55 12.37 -2.94
N PRO A 31 14.35 13.16 -2.20
CA PRO A 31 15.05 12.63 -1.01
C PRO A 31 14.11 12.04 0.06
N GLU A 32 12.86 12.49 0.10
CA GLU A 32 11.85 12.02 1.04
C GLU A 32 11.53 10.52 0.89
N LEU A 33 11.88 9.94 -0.26
CA LEU A 33 11.66 8.51 -0.51
C LEU A 33 12.51 7.60 0.37
N GLU A 34 13.54 8.15 1.03
CA GLU A 34 14.26 7.42 2.07
C GLU A 34 13.32 6.92 3.17
N TYR A 35 12.24 7.63 3.41
CA TYR A 35 11.29 7.33 4.49
C TYR A 35 10.03 6.60 4.02
N LEU A 36 9.94 6.28 2.74
CA LEU A 36 8.90 5.38 2.26
C LEU A 36 9.07 4.01 2.93
N ASN A 37 8.01 3.49 3.52
CA ASN A 37 8.08 2.24 4.25
C ASN A 37 6.81 1.43 4.04
N ALA A 38 6.87 0.17 4.44
CA ALA A 38 5.78 -0.77 4.25
C ALA A 38 5.34 -1.39 5.56
N SER A 39 4.04 -1.64 5.68
CA SER A 39 3.53 -2.55 6.71
C SER A 39 3.76 -3.99 6.24
N LEU A 40 3.96 -4.91 7.17
CA LEU A 40 4.10 -6.32 6.85
C LEU A 40 2.75 -7.05 6.80
N ASN A 41 1.66 -6.31 6.72
CA ASN A 41 0.31 -6.85 6.82
C ASN A 41 -0.05 -7.80 5.67
N GLY A 42 0.52 -7.57 4.49
CA GLY A 42 0.37 -8.46 3.35
C GLY A 42 1.35 -9.62 3.31
N VAL A 43 2.33 -9.65 4.22
CA VAL A 43 3.34 -10.70 4.26
C VAL A 43 2.77 -11.91 4.97
N ARG A 44 2.97 -13.06 4.33
CA ARG A 44 2.52 -14.31 4.88
C ARG A 44 3.49 -14.81 5.93
N LEU A 45 3.01 -14.94 7.17
CA LEU A 45 3.82 -15.40 8.29
C LEU A 45 3.39 -16.81 8.72
N PRO A 46 4.34 -17.66 9.16
CA PRO A 46 3.99 -18.89 9.87
C PRO A 46 3.10 -18.58 11.08
N ILE A 47 2.26 -19.54 11.47
CA ILE A 47 1.25 -19.34 12.53
C ILE A 47 1.84 -18.74 13.80
N GLY A 48 2.97 -19.27 14.27
CA GLY A 48 3.63 -18.77 15.48
C GLY A 48 4.07 -17.31 15.38
N LEU A 49 4.63 -16.92 14.23
CA LEU A 49 5.04 -15.54 13.97
C LEU A 49 3.84 -14.61 13.76
N ALA A 50 2.77 -15.11 13.13
CA ALA A 50 1.56 -14.33 12.94
C ALA A 50 0.91 -13.96 14.29
N VAL A 51 0.83 -14.91 15.20
CA VAL A 51 0.33 -14.67 16.57
C VAL A 51 1.20 -13.64 17.30
N LYS A 52 2.51 -13.79 17.22
CA LYS A 52 3.47 -12.85 17.82
C LYS A 52 3.33 -11.46 17.22
N ALA A 53 3.26 -11.34 15.91
CA ALA A 53 3.09 -10.06 15.22
C ALA A 53 1.82 -9.34 15.67
N LYS A 54 0.71 -10.07 15.78
CA LYS A 54 -0.55 -9.53 16.26
C LYS A 54 -0.45 -9.01 17.68
N ARG A 55 0.23 -9.76 18.55
CA ARG A 55 0.47 -9.34 19.94
C ARG A 55 1.37 -8.10 20.02
N LEU A 56 2.28 -7.94 19.07
CA LEU A 56 3.17 -6.77 18.98
C LEU A 56 2.50 -5.55 18.34
N GLY A 57 1.24 -5.67 17.93
CA GLY A 57 0.47 -4.54 17.47
C GLY A 57 0.18 -4.49 15.97
N MET A 58 0.51 -5.54 15.24
CA MET A 58 0.13 -5.63 13.84
C MET A 58 -1.39 -5.63 13.70
N ARG A 59 -1.92 -4.74 12.88
CA ARG A 59 -3.37 -4.57 12.69
C ARG A 59 -3.80 -4.99 11.30
N LYS A 60 -4.84 -5.78 11.23
CA LYS A 60 -5.43 -6.26 10.00
C LYS A 60 -6.04 -5.10 9.20
N GLY A 61 -5.78 -5.09 7.90
CA GLY A 61 -6.31 -4.07 6.99
C GLY A 61 -5.50 -2.78 6.90
N HIS A 62 -4.42 -2.66 7.68
CA HIS A 62 -3.53 -1.51 7.57
C HIS A 62 -2.96 -1.39 6.15
N PRO A 63 -2.93 -0.17 5.55
CA PRO A 63 -2.37 0.00 4.20
C PRO A 63 -0.93 -0.50 4.06
N ASP A 64 -0.58 -0.92 2.85
CA ASP A 64 0.70 -1.55 2.56
C ASP A 64 1.88 -0.59 2.65
N LEU A 65 1.72 0.63 2.12
CA LEU A 65 2.80 1.61 2.04
C LEU A 65 2.45 2.88 2.80
N ASN A 66 3.48 3.52 3.36
CA ASN A 66 3.37 4.78 4.08
C ASN A 66 4.51 5.71 3.70
N LEU A 67 4.17 6.95 3.35
CA LEU A 67 5.12 8.04 3.16
C LEU A 67 4.79 9.16 4.16
N PRO A 68 5.58 9.31 5.23
CA PRO A 68 5.26 10.25 6.33
C PRO A 68 5.70 11.68 6.00
N VAL A 69 5.22 12.21 4.91
CA VAL A 69 5.58 13.54 4.40
C VAL A 69 4.30 14.33 4.16
N PRO A 70 4.13 15.52 4.79
CA PRO A 70 2.95 16.34 4.55
C PRO A 70 3.04 17.05 3.20
N ARG A 71 2.00 16.94 2.40
CA ARG A 71 1.85 17.62 1.12
C ARG A 71 0.37 17.92 0.87
N HIS A 72 0.09 18.99 0.16
CA HIS A 72 -1.27 19.34 -0.31
C HIS A 72 -2.34 19.39 0.79
N GLY A 73 -1.93 19.75 2.01
CA GLY A 73 -2.83 19.78 3.15
C GLY A 73 -3.04 18.44 3.86
N TYR A 74 -2.43 17.38 3.36
CA TYR A 74 -2.46 16.07 4.01
C TYR A 74 -1.30 15.92 4.96
N HIS A 75 -1.49 15.12 6.01
CA HIS A 75 -0.45 14.81 6.99
C HIS A 75 0.57 13.79 6.47
N GLY A 76 0.19 12.95 5.54
CA GLY A 76 1.02 11.92 4.96
C GLY A 76 0.24 11.11 3.92
N LEU A 77 0.92 10.17 3.29
CA LEU A 77 0.34 9.32 2.24
C LEU A 77 0.37 7.86 2.67
N TYR A 78 -0.77 7.20 2.50
CA TYR A 78 -0.91 5.75 2.61
C TYR A 78 -1.39 5.17 1.29
N ILE A 79 -0.83 4.04 0.91
CA ILE A 79 -1.23 3.35 -0.32
C ILE A 79 -1.56 1.89 0.00
N GLU A 80 -2.73 1.46 -0.44
CA GLU A 80 -3.13 0.06 -0.45
C GLU A 80 -2.85 -0.51 -1.83
N MET A 81 -1.96 -1.50 -1.91
CA MET A 81 -1.62 -2.13 -3.18
C MET A 81 -2.54 -3.31 -3.47
N LYS A 82 -3.15 -3.28 -4.63
CA LYS A 82 -4.00 -4.36 -5.15
C LYS A 82 -3.32 -5.03 -6.33
N PRO A 83 -3.65 -6.31 -6.60
CA PRO A 83 -3.13 -6.98 -7.79
C PRO A 83 -3.55 -6.27 -9.07
N ILE A 84 -2.73 -6.42 -10.12
CA ILE A 84 -3.12 -5.97 -11.44
C ILE A 84 -4.23 -6.90 -11.94
N THR A 85 -5.42 -6.33 -12.14
CA THR A 85 -6.54 -7.07 -12.71
C THR A 85 -6.51 -6.94 -14.23
N ARG A 86 -5.92 -7.90 -14.92
CA ARG A 86 -5.91 -7.95 -16.39
C ARG A 86 -7.29 -8.30 -16.94
N GLY A 87 -8.29 -7.42 -16.75
CA GLY A 87 -9.65 -7.65 -17.21
C GLY A 87 -10.45 -8.70 -16.44
N LYS A 88 -9.92 -9.19 -15.34
CA LYS A 88 -10.65 -10.13 -14.46
C LYS A 88 -11.19 -9.38 -13.25
N LYS A 89 -12.40 -9.72 -12.84
CA LYS A 89 -12.97 -9.17 -11.61
C LYS A 89 -12.08 -9.56 -10.43
N GLU A 90 -11.80 -8.60 -9.54
CA GLU A 90 -11.13 -8.90 -8.29
C GLU A 90 -11.90 -9.98 -7.53
N PRO A 91 -11.21 -11.02 -7.04
CA PRO A 91 -11.89 -12.00 -6.21
C PRO A 91 -12.39 -11.33 -4.95
N LYS A 92 -13.66 -11.50 -4.69
CA LYS A 92 -14.28 -10.97 -3.47
C LYS A 92 -13.70 -11.70 -2.26
N LYS A 93 -12.88 -11.00 -1.47
CA LYS A 93 -12.54 -11.39 -0.11
C LYS A 93 -13.21 -10.38 0.83
N PRO A 94 -14.52 -10.54 1.14
CA PRO A 94 -15.31 -9.49 1.78
C PRO A 94 -14.75 -9.00 3.11
N ARG A 95 -14.11 -9.88 3.86
CA ARG A 95 -13.62 -9.58 5.21
C ARG A 95 -12.38 -8.69 5.21
N LEU A 96 -11.41 -8.97 4.31
CA LEU A 96 -10.20 -8.15 4.18
C LEU A 96 -10.52 -6.77 3.63
N GLU A 97 -11.41 -6.70 2.63
CA GLU A 97 -11.88 -5.43 2.09
C GLU A 97 -12.56 -4.56 3.15
N LYS A 98 -13.31 -5.18 4.06
CA LYS A 98 -13.97 -4.45 5.13
C LYS A 98 -12.96 -3.78 6.07
N ASP A 99 -11.93 -4.51 6.50
CA ASP A 99 -10.91 -3.98 7.38
C ASP A 99 -10.08 -2.89 6.68
N GLN A 100 -9.74 -3.10 5.41
CA GLN A 100 -9.04 -2.10 4.59
C GLN A 100 -9.85 -0.82 4.44
N ARG A 101 -11.17 -0.92 4.22
CA ARG A 101 -12.03 0.26 4.12
C ARG A 101 -12.14 1.00 5.44
N ARG A 102 -12.20 0.29 6.55
CA ARG A 102 -12.23 0.90 7.88
C ARG A 102 -10.97 1.73 8.13
N TRP A 103 -9.79 1.19 7.81
CA TRP A 103 -8.53 1.91 7.91
C TRP A 103 -8.51 3.14 7.01
N ARG A 104 -8.89 2.96 5.76
CA ARG A 104 -8.93 4.06 4.78
C ARG A 104 -9.82 5.19 5.26
N ASP A 105 -11.03 4.88 5.68
CA ASP A 105 -11.99 5.89 6.12
C ASP A 105 -11.49 6.63 7.36
N PHE A 106 -10.91 5.91 8.30
CA PHE A 106 -10.29 6.51 9.48
C PHE A 106 -9.16 7.46 9.11
N LEU A 107 -8.24 7.00 8.26
CA LEU A 107 -7.08 7.80 7.86
C LEU A 107 -7.49 9.07 7.11
N ILE A 108 -8.49 8.98 6.24
CA ILE A 108 -9.00 10.13 5.50
C ILE A 108 -9.59 11.16 6.49
N ILE A 109 -10.37 10.72 7.44
CA ILE A 109 -10.96 11.60 8.48
C ILE A 109 -9.86 12.27 9.30
N GLN A 110 -8.75 11.57 9.55
CA GLN A 110 -7.61 12.10 10.29
C GLN A 110 -6.72 13.04 9.46
N GLY A 111 -7.01 13.25 8.20
CA GLY A 111 -6.28 14.19 7.36
C GLY A 111 -5.17 13.59 6.52
N TYR A 112 -5.15 12.28 6.35
CA TYR A 112 -4.18 11.61 5.48
C TYR A 112 -4.72 11.41 4.08
N CYS A 113 -3.84 11.40 3.10
CA CYS A 113 -4.14 10.92 1.76
C CYS A 113 -4.03 9.40 1.79
N CYS A 114 -5.11 8.71 1.47
CA CYS A 114 -5.13 7.24 1.48
C CYS A 114 -5.75 6.75 0.18
N LEU A 115 -4.94 6.11 -0.65
CA LEU A 115 -5.32 5.70 -2.00
C LEU A 115 -5.07 4.22 -2.21
N LYS A 116 -5.89 3.63 -3.06
CA LYS A 116 -5.74 2.27 -3.56
C LYS A 116 -5.11 2.32 -4.94
N CYS A 117 -4.21 1.41 -5.25
CA CYS A 117 -3.61 1.31 -6.58
C CYS A 117 -3.49 -0.15 -7.02
N HIS A 118 -3.40 -0.34 -8.34
CA HIS A 118 -3.19 -1.64 -8.96
C HIS A 118 -1.81 -1.65 -9.62
N GLY A 119 -0.86 -2.31 -8.95
CA GLY A 119 0.49 -2.49 -9.45
C GLY A 119 1.43 -1.31 -9.22
N LYS A 120 2.70 -1.52 -9.59
CA LYS A 120 3.81 -0.59 -9.34
C LYS A 120 3.65 0.75 -10.06
N ASP A 121 3.17 0.73 -11.31
CA ASP A 121 3.11 1.94 -12.13
C ASP A 121 2.13 2.96 -11.54
N GLU A 122 0.96 2.51 -11.10
CA GLU A 122 0.01 3.38 -10.43
C GLU A 122 0.57 3.89 -9.09
N ALA A 123 1.26 3.04 -8.32
CA ALA A 123 1.87 3.43 -7.06
C ALA A 123 2.95 4.51 -7.28
N ILE A 124 3.81 4.32 -8.26
CA ILE A 124 4.86 5.29 -8.63
C ILE A 124 4.25 6.62 -9.03
N ASN A 125 3.19 6.60 -9.84
CA ASN A 125 2.49 7.81 -10.26
C ASN A 125 1.86 8.54 -9.07
N ILE A 126 1.23 7.82 -8.16
CA ILE A 126 0.65 8.40 -6.95
C ILE A 126 1.74 9.09 -6.11
N ILE A 127 2.84 8.42 -5.87
CA ILE A 127 3.93 8.95 -5.06
C ILE A 127 4.57 10.18 -5.73
N THR A 128 4.83 10.11 -7.02
CA THR A 128 5.41 11.20 -7.80
C THR A 128 4.49 12.43 -7.78
N ASN A 129 3.21 12.24 -8.02
CA ASN A 129 2.23 13.33 -7.98
C ASN A 129 2.11 13.91 -6.59
N TYR A 130 2.09 13.08 -5.57
CA TYR A 130 2.00 13.52 -4.19
C TYR A 130 3.19 14.41 -3.79
N LEU A 131 4.40 14.03 -4.17
CA LEU A 131 5.61 14.79 -3.84
C LEU A 131 5.80 16.01 -4.73
N GLY A 132 5.39 15.94 -5.99
CA GLY A 132 5.68 16.98 -6.98
C GLY A 132 4.55 17.95 -7.25
N GLY A 133 3.41 17.48 -7.67
CA GLY A 133 2.38 18.33 -8.28
C GLY A 133 1.00 18.31 -7.67
N GLY A 134 0.66 17.27 -6.97
CA GLY A 134 -0.67 17.19 -6.40
C GLY A 134 -1.13 15.76 -6.18
N CYS A 135 -1.74 15.55 -5.03
CA CYS A 135 -2.55 14.36 -4.80
C CYS A 135 -3.92 14.67 -5.39
N ASP A 136 -4.19 14.14 -6.56
CA ASP A 136 -5.49 14.34 -7.18
C ASP A 136 -6.49 13.40 -6.50
N ALA A 137 -7.20 13.94 -5.52
CA ALA A 137 -8.20 13.20 -4.76
C ALA A 137 -9.35 12.69 -5.63
N HIS A 138 -9.40 13.12 -6.89
CA HIS A 138 -10.43 12.73 -7.84
C HIS A 138 -10.07 11.50 -8.68
N THR A 139 -8.84 11.00 -8.59
CA THR A 139 -8.39 9.81 -9.32
C THR A 139 -8.60 8.50 -8.53
N ARG A 140 -9.67 8.41 -7.85
CA ARG A 140 -10.02 7.20 -7.11
C ARG A 140 -10.66 6.15 -8.01
#